data_6ca9d7ff6e89293d271e65af3b6f2128
#
_entry.id   6ca9d7ff6e89293d271e65af3b6f2128
#
_cell.length_a   1.000
_cell.length_b   1.000
_cell.length_c   1.000
_cell.angle_alpha   90.00
_cell.angle_beta   90.00
_cell.angle_gamma   90.00
#
_symmetry.space_group_name_H-M   'P 1'
#
loop_
_entity.id
_entity.type
_entity.pdbx_description
1 polymer ?
#
loop_
_entity_poly.entity_id
_entity_poly.type
_entity_poly.pdbx_seq_one_letter_code
_entity_poly.pdbx_strand_id
1 'polypeptide(L)'
;MIGTTRLVIALAAVGLCVAMAWAPLPRATWIAVAVLVVVFAALVVQHGRVIAQRDRFAAALRFHARGLARLDGKWHDEPSTGDAFVTANHPYAGDLDVFGRASLFQLLDATETQVGAQLLAAWLKGAVGAYPDDVRARQAAVRDLAPRVAFREQISALGAMLGGGGRAGESKPDPGPFLAWAEGETPLDAGPFIPWFARLMPLVTVAAIAFARSLPSFTWVGLVVLQLVVTAQVRGRVAKIAAAVTSRERGLVGYAELIQAVEVEPFEADLLKTAQEKLHASGARATAEMASLGRILGFLEARQNEVFRAFVGPLLLWDLNCVLFLEAWRLRAGARARPWLEALGHVEALASLSGFAFERPDHAFPELAPSPCFVASSLGHPLIAEGKRVANDVALDARGRALIVTGSNMSGKSTLLRAMGVNAILALAGAPACAKGLTIGDLRLVTSMRVSDSLEEGVSHFYAELQRLKMVIDMARGSSSGSRAVFFLLDEILHGTNSRERLIGARAIVRELVGRGALGAVSTHDLGIGDLESELAGQVKNVHFEEQVEGERMTFDYRLREGLVQSSNALRLMKLVGIDVL
;
A
#
# COMPACT_ATOMS: atom_id res chain seq x y z
N MET A 1 0.68 9.26 36.40
CA MET A 1 -0.28 9.15 37.50
C MET A 1 -0.94 7.78 37.60
N ILE A 2 -1.73 7.29 36.63
CA ILE A 2 -2.43 5.99 36.75
C ILE A 2 -1.49 4.82 37.02
N GLY A 3 -0.31 4.79 36.41
CA GLY A 3 0.70 3.73 36.62
C GLY A 3 1.24 3.67 38.05
N THR A 4 1.53 4.81 38.65
CA THR A 4 1.98 4.90 40.06
C THR A 4 0.88 4.51 41.04
N THR A 5 -0.37 4.94 40.80
CA THR A 5 -1.53 4.55 41.61
C THR A 5 -1.76 3.03 41.58
N ARG A 6 -1.62 2.39 40.40
CA ARG A 6 -1.71 0.92 40.28
C ARG A 6 -0.65 0.20 41.10
N LEU A 7 0.59 0.68 41.06
CA LEU A 7 1.69 0.09 41.81
C LEU A 7 1.41 0.16 43.32
N VAL A 8 0.95 1.30 43.81
CA VAL A 8 0.60 1.48 45.23
C VAL A 8 -0.52 0.53 45.67
N ILE A 9 -1.58 0.41 44.86
CA ILE A 9 -2.71 -0.49 45.15
C ILE A 9 -2.27 -1.96 45.14
N ALA A 10 -1.42 -2.36 44.17
CA ALA A 10 -0.88 -3.71 44.13
C ALA A 10 -0.02 -4.01 45.36
N LEU A 11 0.87 -3.12 45.76
CA LEU A 11 1.70 -3.24 46.93
C LEU A 11 0.86 -3.31 48.23
N ALA A 12 -0.20 -2.52 48.32
CA ALA A 12 -1.13 -2.55 49.46
C ALA A 12 -1.88 -3.90 49.55
N ALA A 13 -2.37 -4.42 48.40
CA ALA A 13 -3.03 -5.73 48.36
C ALA A 13 -2.07 -6.87 48.74
N VAL A 14 -0.85 -6.86 48.23
CA VAL A 14 0.19 -7.87 48.59
C VAL A 14 0.57 -7.73 50.06
N GLY A 15 0.77 -6.53 50.59
CA GLY A 15 1.08 -6.28 51.98
C GLY A 15 -0.01 -6.80 52.92
N LEU A 16 -1.30 -6.61 52.60
CA LEU A 16 -2.42 -7.19 53.33
C LEU A 16 -2.43 -8.72 53.25
N CYS A 17 -2.18 -9.34 52.13
CA CYS A 17 -2.09 -10.77 51.99
C CYS A 17 -0.95 -11.36 52.83
N VAL A 18 0.22 -10.71 52.84
CA VAL A 18 1.37 -11.10 53.67
C VAL A 18 1.02 -10.98 55.18
N ALA A 19 0.41 -9.85 55.58
CA ALA A 19 -0.02 -9.65 56.97
C ALA A 19 -1.02 -10.72 57.44
N MET A 20 -1.93 -11.17 56.55
CA MET A 20 -2.89 -12.24 56.83
C MET A 20 -2.23 -13.61 56.99
N ALA A 21 -1.06 -13.82 56.36
CA ALA A 21 -0.29 -15.06 56.52
C ALA A 21 0.48 -15.13 57.86
N TRP A 22 0.79 -13.96 58.46
CA TRP A 22 1.58 -13.85 59.71
C TRP A 22 0.75 -13.60 60.96
N ALA A 23 -0.49 -13.12 60.85
CA ALA A 23 -1.37 -12.83 61.96
C ALA A 23 -2.84 -13.21 61.65
N PRO A 24 -3.63 -13.68 62.62
CA PRO A 24 -5.06 -13.95 62.44
C PRO A 24 -5.84 -12.63 62.37
N LEU A 25 -5.99 -12.09 61.12
CA LEU A 25 -6.75 -10.88 60.88
C LEU A 25 -8.26 -11.15 60.73
N PRO A 26 -9.13 -10.17 61.03
CA PRO A 26 -10.58 -10.31 60.89
C PRO A 26 -10.99 -10.73 59.48
N ARG A 27 -12.07 -11.51 59.33
CA ARG A 27 -12.61 -11.92 58.01
C ARG A 27 -12.90 -10.74 57.07
N ALA A 28 -13.18 -9.55 57.63
CA ALA A 28 -13.36 -8.29 56.85
C ALA A 28 -12.14 -7.88 56.03
N THR A 29 -10.93 -8.33 56.37
CA THR A 29 -9.70 -8.04 55.62
C THR A 29 -9.73 -8.66 54.22
N TRP A 30 -10.40 -9.84 54.04
CA TRP A 30 -10.62 -10.44 52.74
C TRP A 30 -11.46 -9.55 51.80
N ILE A 31 -12.45 -8.83 52.40
CA ILE A 31 -13.26 -7.87 51.63
C ILE A 31 -12.37 -6.71 51.16
N ALA A 32 -11.48 -6.19 52.02
CA ALA A 32 -10.53 -5.15 51.62
C ALA A 32 -9.59 -5.58 50.49
N VAL A 33 -9.06 -6.81 50.59
CA VAL A 33 -8.24 -7.37 49.48
C VAL A 33 -9.05 -7.51 48.19
N ALA A 34 -10.28 -8.01 48.24
CA ALA A 34 -11.15 -8.12 47.08
C ALA A 34 -11.45 -6.76 46.45
N VAL A 35 -11.73 -5.71 47.25
CA VAL A 35 -11.93 -4.37 46.77
C VAL A 35 -10.67 -3.80 46.08
N LEU A 36 -9.49 -3.98 46.68
CA LEU A 36 -8.22 -3.55 46.09
C LEU A 36 -7.96 -4.24 44.73
N VAL A 37 -8.25 -5.54 44.61
CA VAL A 37 -8.13 -6.29 43.36
C VAL A 37 -9.10 -5.75 42.29
N VAL A 38 -10.36 -5.49 42.67
CA VAL A 38 -11.35 -4.91 41.74
C VAL A 38 -10.93 -3.52 41.29
N VAL A 39 -10.47 -2.65 42.23
CA VAL A 39 -9.98 -1.31 41.90
C VAL A 39 -8.74 -1.39 41.01
N PHE A 40 -7.82 -2.30 41.30
CA PHE A 40 -6.65 -2.53 40.45
C PHE A 40 -7.05 -2.95 39.04
N ALA A 41 -7.97 -3.91 38.89
CA ALA A 41 -8.48 -4.35 37.61
C ALA A 41 -9.16 -3.20 36.83
N ALA A 42 -9.98 -2.40 37.50
CA ALA A 42 -10.61 -1.23 36.91
C ALA A 42 -9.58 -0.20 36.40
N LEU A 43 -8.52 0.06 37.21
CA LEU A 43 -7.43 0.96 36.81
C LEU A 43 -6.59 0.41 35.65
N VAL A 44 -6.41 -0.93 35.56
CA VAL A 44 -5.75 -1.55 34.40
C VAL A 44 -6.56 -1.29 33.13
N VAL A 45 -7.86 -1.53 33.17
CA VAL A 45 -8.77 -1.31 32.02
C VAL A 45 -8.79 0.18 31.64
N GLN A 46 -8.92 1.07 32.63
CA GLN A 46 -8.92 2.50 32.37
C GLN A 46 -7.59 2.99 31.77
N HIS A 47 -6.45 2.51 32.26
CA HIS A 47 -5.14 2.84 31.72
C HIS A 47 -5.00 2.38 30.26
N GLY A 48 -5.44 1.17 29.95
CA GLY A 48 -5.48 0.66 28.57
C GLY A 48 -6.33 1.54 27.65
N ARG A 49 -7.52 2.00 28.11
CA ARG A 49 -8.38 2.92 27.34
C ARG A 49 -7.70 4.25 27.07
N VAL A 50 -7.04 4.83 28.08
CA VAL A 50 -6.32 6.12 27.92
C VAL A 50 -5.16 5.99 26.91
N ILE A 51 -4.40 4.89 26.98
CA ILE A 51 -3.33 4.63 26.00
C ILE A 51 -3.92 4.49 24.59
N ALA A 52 -4.98 3.69 24.42
CA ALA A 52 -5.63 3.51 23.13
C ALA A 52 -6.17 4.83 22.56
N GLN A 53 -6.78 5.68 23.39
CA GLN A 53 -7.23 7.00 22.96
C GLN A 53 -6.06 7.90 22.54
N ARG A 54 -4.98 7.95 23.33
CA ARG A 54 -3.77 8.71 22.98
C ARG A 54 -3.21 8.26 21.63
N ASP A 55 -3.12 6.95 21.40
CA ASP A 55 -2.57 6.39 20.18
C ASP A 55 -3.48 6.67 18.96
N ARG A 56 -4.81 6.67 19.16
CA ARG A 56 -5.77 7.11 18.12
C ARG A 56 -5.58 8.58 17.75
N PHE A 57 -5.47 9.49 18.74
CA PHE A 57 -5.21 10.90 18.46
C PHE A 57 -3.85 11.13 17.79
N ALA A 58 -2.82 10.39 18.20
CA ALA A 58 -1.52 10.47 17.55
C ALA A 58 -1.57 9.99 16.10
N ALA A 59 -2.37 8.97 15.80
CA ALA A 59 -2.58 8.48 14.43
C ALA A 59 -3.38 9.49 13.58
N ALA A 60 -4.44 10.09 14.12
CA ALA A 60 -5.20 11.16 13.46
C ALA A 60 -4.31 12.38 13.16
N LEU A 61 -3.47 12.78 14.12
CA LEU A 61 -2.50 13.85 13.90
C LEU A 61 -1.54 13.54 12.75
N ARG A 62 -1.04 12.30 12.65
CA ARG A 62 -0.17 11.88 11.54
C ARG A 62 -0.88 11.93 10.19
N PHE A 63 -2.16 11.55 10.12
CA PHE A 63 -2.96 11.67 8.90
C PHE A 63 -2.96 13.10 8.38
N HIS A 64 -3.27 14.09 9.25
CA HIS A 64 -3.26 15.51 8.86
C HIS A 64 -1.84 16.03 8.57
N ALA A 65 -0.84 15.63 9.36
CA ALA A 65 0.56 16.02 9.13
C ALA A 65 1.07 15.55 7.76
N ARG A 66 0.70 14.32 7.35
CA ARG A 66 1.02 13.77 6.01
C ARG A 66 0.37 14.61 4.90
N GLY A 67 -0.91 14.99 5.05
CA GLY A 67 -1.59 15.87 4.11
C GLY A 67 -0.89 17.24 3.98
N LEU A 68 -0.53 17.86 5.08
CA LEU A 68 0.21 19.12 5.10
C LEU A 68 1.61 18.97 4.48
N ALA A 69 2.32 17.88 4.77
CA ALA A 69 3.63 17.61 4.17
C ALA A 69 3.54 17.51 2.63
N ARG A 70 2.46 16.92 2.09
CA ARG A 70 2.22 16.89 0.64
C ARG A 70 1.96 18.28 0.06
N LEU A 71 1.18 19.11 0.75
CA LEU A 71 0.93 20.50 0.34
C LEU A 71 2.21 21.34 0.37
N ASP A 72 3.02 21.18 1.41
CA ASP A 72 4.30 21.91 1.61
C ASP A 72 5.45 21.37 0.73
N GLY A 73 5.26 20.27 0.00
CA GLY A 73 6.31 19.62 -0.77
C GLY A 73 7.34 18.86 0.07
N LYS A 74 7.04 18.55 1.34
CA LYS A 74 7.91 17.81 2.28
C LYS A 74 7.61 16.32 2.36
N TRP A 75 6.79 15.79 1.47
CA TRP A 75 6.37 14.38 1.43
C TRP A 75 7.51 13.39 1.18
N HIS A 76 8.69 13.86 0.74
CA HIS A 76 9.90 13.04 0.55
C HIS A 76 10.46 12.44 1.84
N ASP A 77 10.02 12.94 2.99
CA ASP A 77 10.43 12.45 4.31
C ASP A 77 9.51 11.34 4.84
N GLU A 78 8.41 11.03 4.13
CA GLU A 78 7.51 9.94 4.49
C GLU A 78 8.22 8.58 4.33
N PRO A 79 8.05 7.66 5.31
CA PRO A 79 8.83 6.41 5.34
C PRO A 79 8.39 5.38 4.30
N SER A 80 7.17 5.50 3.75
CA SER A 80 6.62 4.51 2.81
C SER A 80 7.06 4.79 1.38
N THR A 81 8.28 4.37 1.05
CA THR A 81 8.89 4.58 -0.28
C THR A 81 8.41 3.59 -1.34
N GLY A 82 7.86 2.44 -0.95
CA GLY A 82 7.45 1.40 -1.88
C GLY A 82 8.60 0.56 -2.45
N ASP A 83 9.79 0.58 -1.84
CA ASP A 83 10.97 -0.19 -2.31
C ASP A 83 10.67 -1.68 -2.47
N ALA A 84 9.81 -2.24 -1.61
CA ALA A 84 9.37 -3.64 -1.70
C ALA A 84 8.62 -3.99 -3.00
N PHE A 85 8.12 -2.99 -3.71
CA PHE A 85 7.39 -3.15 -4.97
C PHE A 85 8.25 -2.92 -6.21
N VAL A 86 9.52 -2.56 -6.06
CA VAL A 86 10.45 -2.42 -7.19
C VAL A 86 10.58 -3.77 -7.89
N THR A 87 10.40 -3.77 -9.20
CA THR A 87 10.53 -4.95 -10.04
C THR A 87 11.58 -4.66 -11.10
N ALA A 88 12.61 -5.49 -11.18
CA ALA A 88 13.60 -5.41 -12.25
C ALA A 88 12.89 -5.52 -13.62
N ASN A 89 13.37 -4.77 -14.60
CA ASN A 89 12.89 -4.79 -15.98
C ASN A 89 11.40 -4.45 -16.17
N HIS A 90 10.78 -3.72 -15.21
CA HIS A 90 9.42 -3.23 -15.43
C HIS A 90 9.38 -2.23 -16.62
N PRO A 91 8.33 -2.24 -17.46
CA PRO A 91 8.27 -1.43 -18.68
C PRO A 91 8.47 0.08 -18.49
N TYR A 92 8.21 0.63 -17.29
CA TYR A 92 8.33 2.07 -17.04
C TYR A 92 8.62 2.48 -15.59
N ALA A 93 8.47 1.57 -14.61
CA ALA A 93 8.43 1.97 -13.20
C ALA A 93 9.75 2.62 -12.72
N GLY A 94 10.90 2.13 -13.19
CA GLY A 94 12.21 2.70 -12.85
C GLY A 94 12.47 4.06 -13.52
N ASP A 95 12.04 4.22 -14.77
CA ASP A 95 12.28 5.45 -15.53
C ASP A 95 11.42 6.62 -15.03
N LEU A 96 10.21 6.33 -14.52
CA LEU A 96 9.22 7.31 -14.09
C LEU A 96 9.20 7.53 -12.58
N ASP A 97 10.18 7.02 -11.85
CA ASP A 97 10.26 7.15 -10.39
C ASP A 97 8.93 6.73 -9.69
N VAL A 98 8.37 5.57 -10.11
CA VAL A 98 7.09 5.09 -9.55
C VAL A 98 7.25 4.61 -8.13
N PHE A 99 8.37 3.95 -7.78
CA PHE A 99 8.71 3.42 -6.47
C PHE A 99 10.10 3.91 -6.03
N GLY A 100 10.36 3.86 -4.74
CA GLY A 100 11.59 4.34 -4.13
C GLY A 100 11.44 5.72 -3.51
N ARG A 101 12.55 6.29 -3.10
CA ARG A 101 12.58 7.65 -2.52
C ARG A 101 12.19 8.70 -3.57
N ALA A 102 11.40 9.68 -3.15
CA ALA A 102 10.89 10.77 -4.00
C ALA A 102 10.01 10.28 -5.17
N SER A 103 9.32 9.15 -4.98
CA SER A 103 8.54 8.45 -6.00
C SER A 103 7.06 8.84 -5.99
N LEU A 104 6.36 8.42 -7.06
CA LEU A 104 4.91 8.56 -7.14
C LEU A 104 4.19 7.79 -6.04
N PHE A 105 4.63 6.57 -5.73
CA PHE A 105 4.07 5.78 -4.64
C PHE A 105 4.21 6.52 -3.30
N GLN A 106 5.39 7.04 -2.97
CA GLN A 106 5.63 7.78 -1.73
C GLN A 106 4.75 9.03 -1.60
N LEU A 107 4.49 9.73 -2.72
CA LEU A 107 3.56 10.87 -2.76
C LEU A 107 2.12 10.45 -2.45
N LEU A 108 1.66 9.31 -2.98
CA LEU A 108 0.27 8.88 -2.92
C LEU A 108 -0.07 8.05 -1.69
N ASP A 109 0.86 7.21 -1.21
CA ASP A 109 0.56 6.16 -0.25
C ASP A 109 0.08 6.70 1.10
N ALA A 110 -1.14 6.31 1.45
CA ALA A 110 -1.75 6.53 2.75
C ALA A 110 -2.34 5.23 3.31
N THR A 111 -1.98 4.08 2.73
CA THR A 111 -2.45 2.78 3.19
C THR A 111 -1.73 2.39 4.48
N GLU A 112 -2.43 1.72 5.37
CA GLU A 112 -1.88 1.26 6.65
C GLU A 112 -1.72 -0.26 6.68
N THR A 113 -2.33 -0.98 5.71
CA THR A 113 -2.17 -2.43 5.55
C THR A 113 -1.32 -2.77 4.33
N GLN A 114 -0.71 -3.97 4.37
CA GLN A 114 0.06 -4.47 3.22
C GLN A 114 -0.84 -4.76 2.01
N VAL A 115 -2.09 -5.20 2.23
CA VAL A 115 -3.05 -5.48 1.14
C VAL A 115 -3.38 -4.19 0.38
N GLY A 116 -3.66 -3.10 1.10
CA GLY A 116 -3.91 -1.79 0.50
C GLY A 116 -2.70 -1.28 -0.29
N ALA A 117 -1.49 -1.39 0.29
CA ALA A 117 -0.26 -0.98 -0.37
C ALA A 117 0.05 -1.80 -1.64
N GLN A 118 -0.16 -3.12 -1.59
CA GLN A 118 0.00 -4.01 -2.75
C GLN A 118 -0.96 -3.66 -3.89
N LEU A 119 -2.22 -3.35 -3.56
CA LEU A 119 -3.22 -2.99 -4.54
C LEU A 119 -2.91 -1.63 -5.19
N LEU A 120 -2.55 -0.63 -4.38
CA LEU A 120 -2.10 0.67 -4.89
C LEU A 120 -0.90 0.51 -5.83
N ALA A 121 0.11 -0.27 -5.40
CA ALA A 121 1.28 -0.57 -6.20
C ALA A 121 0.92 -1.29 -7.51
N ALA A 122 -0.03 -2.24 -7.49
CA ALA A 122 -0.50 -2.94 -8.68
C ALA A 122 -1.15 -1.98 -9.68
N TRP A 123 -1.98 -1.03 -9.23
CA TRP A 123 -2.55 0.00 -10.12
C TRP A 123 -1.49 0.89 -10.74
N LEU A 124 -0.50 1.31 -9.96
CA LEU A 124 0.63 2.12 -10.46
C LEU A 124 1.55 1.33 -11.40
N LYS A 125 1.55 -0.01 -11.33
CA LYS A 125 2.22 -0.92 -12.27
C LYS A 125 1.39 -1.25 -13.51
N GLY A 126 0.23 -0.62 -13.70
CA GLY A 126 -0.60 -0.78 -14.89
C GLY A 126 -1.64 -1.90 -14.82
N ALA A 127 -2.01 -2.37 -13.63
CA ALA A 127 -3.16 -3.24 -13.43
C ALA A 127 -4.46 -2.44 -13.60
N VAL A 128 -4.80 -2.11 -14.85
CA VAL A 128 -5.93 -1.22 -15.17
C VAL A 128 -7.27 -1.93 -15.06
N GLY A 129 -7.32 -3.23 -15.32
CA GLY A 129 -8.56 -4.00 -15.44
C GLY A 129 -9.26 -3.76 -16.77
N ALA A 130 -10.60 -3.86 -16.79
CA ALA A 130 -11.42 -3.59 -17.96
C ALA A 130 -11.52 -2.07 -18.20
N TYR A 131 -10.95 -1.61 -19.30
CA TYR A 131 -11.03 -0.22 -19.72
C TYR A 131 -12.26 0.00 -20.61
N PRO A 132 -13.03 1.09 -20.47
CA PRO A 132 -12.84 2.20 -19.51
C PRO A 132 -13.55 1.98 -18.16
N ASP A 133 -14.28 0.90 -17.98
CA ASP A 133 -15.26 0.75 -16.90
C ASP A 133 -14.61 0.67 -15.50
N ASP A 134 -13.55 -0.13 -15.34
CA ASP A 134 -12.86 -0.23 -14.04
C ASP A 134 -12.15 1.08 -13.68
N VAL A 135 -11.62 1.81 -14.67
CA VAL A 135 -11.02 3.13 -14.42
C VAL A 135 -12.08 4.14 -14.00
N ARG A 136 -13.24 4.15 -14.70
CA ARG A 136 -14.37 5.02 -14.36
C ARG A 136 -14.92 4.72 -12.97
N ALA A 137 -15.05 3.44 -12.62
CA ALA A 137 -15.48 3.01 -11.29
C ALA A 137 -14.51 3.49 -10.20
N ARG A 138 -13.18 3.41 -10.42
CA ARG A 138 -12.18 3.96 -9.50
C ARG A 138 -12.28 5.49 -9.41
N GLN A 139 -12.43 6.21 -10.53
CA GLN A 139 -12.62 7.67 -10.51
C GLN A 139 -13.85 8.08 -9.71
N ALA A 140 -14.99 7.36 -9.87
CA ALA A 140 -16.20 7.62 -9.10
C ALA A 140 -15.96 7.40 -7.60
N ALA A 141 -15.30 6.31 -7.22
CA ALA A 141 -14.97 6.01 -5.83
C ALA A 141 -13.99 7.03 -5.22
N VAL A 142 -12.99 7.48 -5.99
CA VAL A 142 -12.06 8.54 -5.55
C VAL A 142 -12.81 9.85 -5.31
N ARG A 143 -13.74 10.24 -6.19
CA ARG A 143 -14.56 11.45 -6.01
C ARG A 143 -15.48 11.35 -4.80
N ASP A 144 -16.07 10.17 -4.55
CA ASP A 144 -16.92 9.92 -3.38
C ASP A 144 -16.12 10.02 -2.06
N LEU A 145 -14.92 9.44 -2.01
CA LEU A 145 -14.08 9.43 -0.82
C LEU A 145 -13.33 10.77 -0.59
N ALA A 146 -13.06 11.57 -1.62
CA ALA A 146 -12.25 12.78 -1.49
C ALA A 146 -12.79 13.75 -0.45
N PRO A 147 -14.09 14.11 -0.40
CA PRO A 147 -14.65 15.02 0.60
C PRO A 147 -14.83 14.37 1.97
N ARG A 148 -14.77 13.03 2.10
CA ARG A 148 -15.01 12.29 3.35
C ARG A 148 -13.76 12.25 4.23
N VAL A 149 -13.24 13.43 4.61
CA VAL A 149 -11.99 13.55 5.39
C VAL A 149 -12.07 12.80 6.71
N ALA A 150 -13.20 12.91 7.44
CA ALA A 150 -13.41 12.24 8.73
C ALA A 150 -13.33 10.71 8.60
N PHE A 151 -13.92 10.12 7.54
CA PHE A 151 -13.84 8.70 7.28
C PHE A 151 -12.40 8.27 6.93
N ARG A 152 -11.72 9.01 6.04
CA ARG A 152 -10.32 8.73 5.67
C ARG A 152 -9.37 8.84 6.86
N GLU A 153 -9.58 9.83 7.75
CA GLU A 153 -8.86 9.94 9.03
C GLU A 153 -9.12 8.71 9.91
N GLN A 154 -10.40 8.32 10.06
CA GLN A 154 -10.79 7.18 10.89
C GLN A 154 -10.14 5.87 10.42
N ILE A 155 -10.21 5.54 9.12
CA ILE A 155 -9.60 4.31 8.60
C ILE A 155 -8.07 4.34 8.71
N SER A 156 -7.42 5.49 8.46
CA SER A 156 -5.97 5.62 8.66
C SER A 156 -5.59 5.48 10.14
N ALA A 157 -6.34 6.09 11.06
CA ALA A 157 -6.07 5.97 12.50
C ALA A 157 -6.25 4.53 13.00
N LEU A 158 -7.32 3.83 12.58
CA LEU A 158 -7.55 2.43 12.94
C LEU A 158 -6.51 1.50 12.31
N GLY A 159 -6.18 1.71 11.03
CA GLY A 159 -5.16 0.94 10.34
C GLY A 159 -3.77 1.07 10.97
N ALA A 160 -3.36 2.30 11.34
CA ALA A 160 -2.09 2.55 12.03
C ALA A 160 -1.98 1.81 13.39
N MET A 161 -3.11 1.54 14.04
CA MET A 161 -3.12 0.76 15.29
C MET A 161 -2.86 -0.74 15.06
N LEU A 162 -3.14 -1.26 13.86
CA LEU A 162 -2.82 -2.66 13.50
C LEU A 162 -1.31 -2.94 13.55
N GLY A 163 -0.49 -1.96 13.17
CA GLY A 163 0.97 -2.03 13.17
C GLY A 163 1.66 -1.79 14.51
N GLY A 164 0.93 -1.77 15.64
CA GLY A 164 1.53 -1.60 16.97
C GLY A 164 1.62 -0.17 17.47
N GLY A 165 0.82 0.75 16.92
CA GLY A 165 0.73 2.15 17.34
C GLY A 165 1.42 3.12 16.39
N GLY A 166 1.76 2.65 15.19
CA GLY A 166 2.18 3.51 14.07
C GLY A 166 3.47 4.27 14.35
N ARG A 167 4.50 3.62 14.86
CA ARG A 167 5.83 4.21 14.85
C ARG A 167 6.30 4.33 13.41
N ALA A 168 6.82 5.50 13.06
CA ALA A 168 7.39 5.71 11.75
C ALA A 168 8.46 4.64 11.45
N GLY A 169 8.30 3.90 10.35
CA GLY A 169 9.25 2.85 9.93
C GLY A 169 8.89 1.41 10.31
N GLU A 170 7.79 1.16 11.05
CA GLU A 170 7.29 -0.21 11.23
C GLU A 170 6.67 -0.74 9.92
N SER A 171 6.98 -2.00 9.57
CA SER A 171 6.40 -2.64 8.39
C SER A 171 4.88 -2.80 8.55
N LYS A 172 4.13 -2.48 7.51
CA LYS A 172 2.68 -2.71 7.46
C LYS A 172 2.37 -4.17 7.77
N PRO A 173 1.30 -4.47 8.55
CA PRO A 173 0.96 -5.84 8.92
C PRO A 173 0.70 -6.69 7.68
N ASP A 174 1.43 -7.80 7.57
CA ASP A 174 1.30 -8.79 6.51
C ASP A 174 0.25 -9.85 6.92
N PRO A 175 -0.88 -9.94 6.23
CA PRO A 175 -1.90 -10.93 6.54
C PRO A 175 -1.59 -12.32 5.98
N GLY A 176 -0.50 -12.50 5.22
CA GLY A 176 -0.15 -13.76 4.56
C GLY A 176 -0.16 -14.98 5.48
N PRO A 177 0.54 -14.97 6.64
CA PRO A 177 0.52 -16.09 7.59
C PRO A 177 -0.86 -16.40 8.17
N PHE A 178 -1.66 -15.36 8.43
CA PHE A 178 -3.05 -15.51 8.88
C PHE A 178 -3.92 -16.14 7.78
N LEU A 179 -3.83 -15.68 6.55
CA LEU A 179 -4.59 -16.22 5.43
C LEU A 179 -4.17 -17.66 5.12
N ALA A 180 -2.88 -17.96 5.15
CA ALA A 180 -2.38 -19.33 4.97
C ALA A 180 -2.95 -20.30 6.03
N TRP A 181 -3.09 -19.83 7.29
CA TRP A 181 -3.76 -20.61 8.32
C TRP A 181 -5.27 -20.68 8.10
N ALA A 182 -5.92 -19.57 7.79
CA ALA A 182 -7.38 -19.49 7.64
C ALA A 182 -7.91 -20.35 6.48
N GLU A 183 -7.15 -20.46 5.39
CA GLU A 183 -7.48 -21.20 4.16
C GLU A 183 -6.90 -22.62 4.14
N GLY A 184 -5.94 -22.92 5.05
CA GLY A 184 -5.23 -24.20 5.10
C GLY A 184 -6.09 -25.37 5.56
N GLU A 185 -5.54 -26.58 5.45
CA GLU A 185 -6.15 -27.80 5.99
C GLU A 185 -6.13 -27.82 7.52
N THR A 186 -7.05 -28.58 8.14
CA THR A 186 -7.14 -28.72 9.61
C THR A 186 -5.94 -29.48 10.16
N PRO A 187 -5.01 -28.84 10.89
CA PRO A 187 -3.92 -29.55 11.53
C PRO A 187 -4.37 -30.34 12.78
N LEU A 188 -5.60 -30.08 13.26
CA LEU A 188 -6.19 -30.77 14.42
C LEU A 188 -7.35 -31.67 13.95
N ASP A 189 -7.02 -32.90 13.54
CA ASP A 189 -8.05 -33.93 13.45
C ASP A 189 -8.40 -34.38 14.88
N ALA A 190 -9.31 -33.61 15.45
CA ALA A 190 -9.66 -33.73 16.86
C ALA A 190 -10.82 -34.70 17.10
N GLY A 191 -11.20 -35.53 16.17
CA GLY A 191 -12.32 -36.46 16.37
C GLY A 191 -13.45 -35.91 17.27
N PRO A 192 -14.62 -36.48 17.36
CA PRO A 192 -15.72 -35.93 18.16
C PRO A 192 -15.46 -35.95 19.68
N PHE A 193 -14.53 -36.81 20.15
CA PHE A 193 -14.25 -36.99 21.58
C PHE A 193 -13.46 -35.81 22.20
N ILE A 194 -12.46 -35.27 21.50
CA ILE A 194 -11.56 -34.23 22.06
C ILE A 194 -12.30 -32.96 22.47
N PRO A 195 -13.23 -32.41 21.66
CA PRO A 195 -14.00 -31.22 22.05
C PRO A 195 -14.86 -31.43 23.31
N TRP A 196 -15.48 -32.58 23.45
CA TRP A 196 -16.25 -32.91 24.65
C TRP A 196 -15.34 -33.08 25.88
N PHE A 197 -14.23 -33.79 25.75
CA PHE A 197 -13.24 -33.93 26.77
C PHE A 197 -12.71 -32.59 27.27
N ALA A 198 -12.32 -31.69 26.33
CA ALA A 198 -11.77 -30.38 26.65
C ALA A 198 -12.75 -29.50 27.43
N ARG A 199 -14.06 -29.63 27.18
CA ARG A 199 -15.10 -28.81 27.84
C ARG A 199 -15.56 -29.40 29.18
N LEU A 200 -15.76 -30.71 29.24
CA LEU A 200 -16.33 -31.37 30.43
C LEU A 200 -15.27 -31.69 31.51
N MET A 201 -14.07 -32.09 31.11
CA MET A 201 -13.04 -32.54 32.03
C MET A 201 -12.61 -31.48 33.05
N PRO A 202 -12.45 -30.19 32.72
CA PRO A 202 -12.21 -29.13 33.69
C PRO A 202 -13.31 -29.04 34.75
N LEU A 203 -14.58 -29.14 34.35
CA LEU A 203 -15.72 -29.08 35.27
C LEU A 203 -15.73 -30.29 36.24
N VAL A 204 -15.47 -31.49 35.72
CA VAL A 204 -15.37 -32.71 36.51
C VAL A 204 -14.21 -32.61 37.51
N THR A 205 -13.06 -32.07 37.08
CA THR A 205 -11.88 -31.92 37.96
C THR A 205 -12.14 -30.88 39.06
N VAL A 206 -12.74 -29.75 38.74
CA VAL A 206 -13.12 -28.70 39.72
C VAL A 206 -14.14 -29.27 40.71
N ALA A 207 -15.15 -30.04 40.25
CA ALA A 207 -16.10 -30.71 41.12
C ALA A 207 -15.42 -31.73 42.04
N ALA A 208 -14.49 -32.56 41.51
CA ALA A 208 -13.73 -33.53 42.30
C ALA A 208 -12.86 -32.85 43.38
N ILE A 209 -12.29 -31.67 43.09
CA ILE A 209 -11.55 -30.87 44.08
C ILE A 209 -12.51 -30.32 45.14
N ALA A 210 -13.67 -29.78 44.76
CA ALA A 210 -14.65 -29.24 45.68
C ALA A 210 -15.21 -30.29 46.65
N PHE A 211 -15.40 -31.51 46.14
CA PHE A 211 -15.91 -32.67 46.92
C PHE A 211 -14.79 -33.63 47.39
N ALA A 212 -13.54 -33.17 47.43
CA ALA A 212 -12.39 -34.03 47.78
C ALA A 212 -12.49 -34.74 49.13
N ARG A 213 -13.27 -34.16 50.07
CA ARG A 213 -13.53 -34.80 51.39
C ARG A 213 -14.48 -35.99 51.31
N SER A 214 -15.29 -36.08 50.27
CA SER A 214 -16.30 -37.13 50.06
C SER A 214 -15.87 -38.17 49.04
N LEU A 215 -14.75 -37.94 48.34
CA LEU A 215 -14.20 -38.83 47.31
C LEU A 215 -12.92 -39.53 47.81
N PRO A 216 -12.53 -40.66 47.20
CA PRO A 216 -11.24 -41.30 47.53
C PRO A 216 -10.08 -40.33 47.38
N SER A 217 -9.08 -40.38 48.30
CA SER A 217 -7.99 -39.40 48.53
C SER A 217 -7.22 -39.18 47.27
N PHE A 218 -7.12 -39.24 46.26
CA PHE A 218 -6.34 -38.94 45.05
C PHE A 218 -7.16 -38.88 43.75
N THR A 219 -8.51 -38.95 43.84
CA THR A 219 -9.36 -38.93 42.63
C THR A 219 -9.08 -37.72 41.76
N TRP A 220 -9.02 -36.51 42.36
CA TRP A 220 -8.75 -35.26 41.63
C TRP A 220 -7.33 -35.22 41.04
N VAL A 221 -6.34 -35.88 41.70
CA VAL A 221 -4.97 -35.98 41.18
C VAL A 221 -4.93 -36.79 39.90
N GLY A 222 -5.65 -37.95 39.88
CA GLY A 222 -5.77 -38.77 38.67
C GLY A 222 -6.38 -38.03 37.49
N LEU A 223 -7.41 -37.19 37.75
CA LEU A 223 -8.03 -36.36 36.72
C LEU A 223 -7.07 -35.30 36.19
N VAL A 224 -6.29 -34.64 37.07
CA VAL A 224 -5.28 -33.64 36.65
C VAL A 224 -4.17 -34.32 35.83
N VAL A 225 -3.69 -35.49 36.26
CA VAL A 225 -2.69 -36.27 35.50
C VAL A 225 -3.22 -36.62 34.11
N LEU A 226 -4.46 -37.06 33.99
CA LEU A 226 -5.09 -37.35 32.70
C LEU A 226 -5.15 -36.12 31.82
N GLN A 227 -5.51 -34.93 32.35
CA GLN A 227 -5.51 -33.68 31.63
C GLN A 227 -4.11 -33.29 31.15
N LEU A 228 -3.08 -33.46 31.98
CA LEU A 228 -1.69 -33.21 31.63
C LEU A 228 -1.21 -34.12 30.51
N VAL A 229 -1.56 -35.40 30.54
CA VAL A 229 -1.22 -36.38 29.48
C VAL A 229 -1.85 -35.99 28.16
N VAL A 230 -3.14 -35.69 28.15
CA VAL A 230 -3.84 -35.24 26.92
C VAL A 230 -3.25 -33.92 26.40
N THR A 231 -2.99 -32.95 27.29
CA THR A 231 -2.35 -31.68 26.91
C THR A 231 -0.97 -31.90 26.29
N ALA A 232 -0.17 -32.82 26.86
CA ALA A 232 1.15 -33.17 26.35
C ALA A 232 1.09 -33.79 24.94
N GLN A 233 0.11 -34.67 24.68
CA GLN A 233 -0.08 -35.29 23.35
C GLN A 233 -0.43 -34.30 22.26
N VAL A 234 -1.24 -33.27 22.56
CA VAL A 234 -1.68 -32.25 21.58
C VAL A 234 -0.80 -31.02 21.55
N ARG A 235 0.13 -30.86 22.50
CA ARG A 235 0.95 -29.67 22.72
C ARG A 235 1.65 -29.16 21.44
N GLY A 236 2.21 -30.06 20.64
CA GLY A 236 2.91 -29.70 19.41
C GLY A 236 1.98 -29.09 18.35
N ARG A 237 0.77 -29.64 18.21
CA ARG A 237 -0.26 -29.14 17.27
C ARG A 237 -0.82 -27.79 17.73
N VAL A 238 -1.16 -27.73 19.04
CA VAL A 238 -1.62 -26.48 19.68
C VAL A 238 -0.59 -25.37 19.54
N ALA A 239 0.69 -25.65 19.75
CA ALA A 239 1.77 -24.67 19.60
C ALA A 239 1.90 -24.17 18.16
N LYS A 240 1.78 -25.05 17.15
CA LYS A 240 1.82 -24.65 15.73
C LYS A 240 0.67 -23.73 15.36
N ILE A 241 -0.56 -24.06 15.75
CA ILE A 241 -1.75 -23.24 15.48
C ILE A 241 -1.64 -21.91 16.22
N ALA A 242 -1.29 -21.93 17.49
CA ALA A 242 -1.08 -20.72 18.26
C ALA A 242 -0.01 -19.84 17.61
N ALA A 243 1.15 -20.38 17.23
CA ALA A 243 2.23 -19.62 16.60
C ALA A 243 1.80 -18.98 15.26
N ALA A 244 1.02 -19.69 14.43
CA ALA A 244 0.53 -19.16 13.15
C ALA A 244 -0.39 -17.94 13.33
N VAL A 245 -1.12 -17.87 14.44
CA VAL A 245 -2.12 -16.82 14.70
C VAL A 245 -1.59 -15.76 15.67
N THR A 246 -0.76 -16.14 16.69
CA THR A 246 -0.27 -15.23 17.73
C THR A 246 0.94 -14.40 17.34
N SER A 247 1.70 -14.78 16.32
CA SER A 247 2.88 -14.02 15.90
C SER A 247 2.60 -12.54 15.58
N ARG A 248 1.31 -12.16 15.41
CA ARG A 248 0.85 -10.78 15.09
C ARG A 248 -0.53 -10.44 15.68
N GLU A 249 -0.83 -10.93 16.87
CA GLU A 249 -2.15 -10.83 17.54
C GLU A 249 -2.76 -9.44 17.57
N ARG A 250 -1.97 -8.40 17.83
CA ARG A 250 -2.48 -7.02 17.93
C ARG A 250 -3.10 -6.51 16.63
N GLY A 251 -2.57 -6.96 15.48
CA GLY A 251 -3.10 -6.58 14.17
C GLY A 251 -4.50 -7.16 13.91
N LEU A 252 -4.74 -8.45 14.22
CA LEU A 252 -5.99 -9.12 13.87
C LEU A 252 -7.21 -8.57 14.63
N VAL A 253 -7.04 -8.19 15.90
CA VAL A 253 -8.13 -7.59 16.72
C VAL A 253 -8.59 -6.27 16.13
N GLY A 254 -7.67 -5.44 15.64
CA GLY A 254 -7.98 -4.13 15.07
C GLY A 254 -8.73 -4.18 13.73
N TYR A 255 -8.61 -5.30 12.98
CA TYR A 255 -9.36 -5.45 11.72
C TYR A 255 -10.88 -5.40 11.92
N ALA A 256 -11.42 -5.83 13.07
CA ALA A 256 -12.85 -5.76 13.34
C ALA A 256 -13.36 -4.31 13.38
N GLU A 257 -12.61 -3.39 14.01
CA GLU A 257 -12.97 -1.97 14.06
C GLU A 257 -12.83 -1.30 12.67
N LEU A 258 -11.80 -1.67 11.93
CA LEU A 258 -11.58 -1.16 10.57
C LEU A 258 -12.68 -1.63 9.61
N ILE A 259 -13.03 -2.91 9.65
CA ILE A 259 -14.14 -3.48 8.88
C ILE A 259 -15.45 -2.77 9.25
N GLN A 260 -15.72 -2.59 10.56
CA GLN A 260 -16.92 -1.91 11.02
C GLN A 260 -17.02 -0.48 10.47
N ALA A 261 -15.92 0.26 10.44
CA ALA A 261 -15.90 1.60 9.89
C ALA A 261 -16.32 1.60 8.41
N VAL A 262 -15.85 0.62 7.63
CA VAL A 262 -16.23 0.47 6.21
C VAL A 262 -17.68 0.00 6.07
N GLU A 263 -18.14 -0.95 6.91
CA GLU A 263 -19.52 -1.49 6.85
C GLU A 263 -20.62 -0.44 7.09
N VAL A 264 -20.35 0.60 7.89
CA VAL A 264 -21.37 1.59 8.30
C VAL A 264 -21.31 2.88 7.47
N GLU A 265 -20.25 3.10 6.70
CA GLU A 265 -20.10 4.33 5.92
C GLU A 265 -21.09 4.37 4.75
N PRO A 266 -21.87 5.44 4.56
CA PRO A 266 -22.85 5.55 3.48
C PRO A 266 -22.17 5.94 2.16
N PHE A 267 -21.56 4.99 1.45
CA PHE A 267 -20.95 5.21 0.16
C PHE A 267 -21.96 5.40 -0.97
N GLU A 268 -21.60 6.24 -1.94
CA GLU A 268 -22.40 6.49 -3.15
C GLU A 268 -21.87 5.69 -4.35
N ALA A 269 -20.55 5.57 -4.49
CA ALA A 269 -19.89 4.88 -5.59
C ALA A 269 -20.09 3.35 -5.53
N ASP A 270 -20.48 2.75 -6.66
CA ASP A 270 -20.80 1.32 -6.74
C ASP A 270 -19.61 0.41 -6.41
N LEU A 271 -18.37 0.83 -6.74
CA LEU A 271 -17.17 0.07 -6.39
C LEU A 271 -17.00 -0.05 -4.86
N LEU A 272 -17.31 1.01 -4.11
CA LEU A 272 -17.27 1.03 -2.66
C LEU A 272 -18.41 0.23 -2.03
N LYS A 273 -19.62 0.31 -2.61
CA LYS A 273 -20.77 -0.54 -2.22
C LYS A 273 -20.45 -2.02 -2.43
N THR A 274 -19.85 -2.37 -3.56
CA THR A 274 -19.41 -3.75 -3.84
C THR A 274 -18.40 -4.24 -2.79
N ALA A 275 -17.48 -3.36 -2.33
CA ALA A 275 -16.57 -3.70 -1.24
C ALA A 275 -17.34 -3.94 0.08
N GLN A 276 -18.34 -3.12 0.42
CA GLN A 276 -19.23 -3.35 1.57
C GLN A 276 -20.02 -4.64 1.45
N GLU A 277 -20.58 -4.94 0.28
CA GLU A 277 -21.32 -6.19 0.03
C GLU A 277 -20.45 -7.42 0.30
N LYS A 278 -19.17 -7.40 -0.08
CA LYS A 278 -18.21 -8.47 0.24
C LYS A 278 -18.05 -8.67 1.74
N LEU A 279 -18.14 -7.61 2.55
CA LEU A 279 -18.07 -7.67 4.01
C LEU A 279 -19.36 -8.25 4.63
N HIS A 280 -20.50 -8.12 3.95
CA HIS A 280 -21.81 -8.63 4.39
C HIS A 280 -22.17 -10.00 3.81
N ALA A 281 -21.44 -10.51 2.82
CA ALA A 281 -21.78 -11.74 2.11
C ALA A 281 -21.87 -12.94 3.06
N SER A 282 -22.92 -13.76 2.88
CA SER A 282 -23.17 -15.05 3.58
C SER A 282 -23.75 -14.97 5.00
N GLY A 283 -24.58 -13.99 5.33
CA GLY A 283 -25.45 -14.02 6.52
C GLY A 283 -24.80 -13.70 7.86
N ALA A 284 -23.46 -13.56 7.93
CA ALA A 284 -22.75 -13.08 9.11
C ALA A 284 -21.89 -11.88 8.73
N ARG A 285 -21.98 -10.79 9.49
CA ARG A 285 -21.16 -9.60 9.28
C ARG A 285 -19.68 -9.91 9.53
N ALA A 286 -18.79 -9.47 8.64
CA ALA A 286 -17.35 -9.65 8.79
C ALA A 286 -16.84 -9.08 10.13
N THR A 287 -17.38 -7.93 10.58
CA THR A 287 -17.11 -7.35 11.91
C THR A 287 -17.37 -8.36 13.04
N ALA A 288 -18.50 -9.06 13.04
CA ALA A 288 -18.85 -9.99 14.12
C ALA A 288 -17.91 -11.20 14.16
N GLU A 289 -17.54 -11.74 13.00
CA GLU A 289 -16.61 -12.86 12.90
C GLU A 289 -15.18 -12.44 13.30
N MET A 290 -14.69 -11.29 12.84
CA MET A 290 -13.37 -10.78 13.24
C MET A 290 -13.32 -10.40 14.73
N ALA A 291 -14.39 -9.82 15.28
CA ALA A 291 -14.49 -9.59 16.73
C ALA A 291 -14.52 -10.90 17.53
N SER A 292 -15.17 -11.96 17.01
CA SER A 292 -15.13 -13.29 17.61
C SER A 292 -13.71 -13.87 17.63
N LEU A 293 -12.99 -13.77 16.50
CA LEU A 293 -11.58 -14.14 16.41
C LEU A 293 -10.73 -13.37 17.42
N GLY A 294 -10.89 -12.05 17.47
CA GLY A 294 -10.17 -11.19 18.41
C GLY A 294 -10.38 -11.58 19.87
N ARG A 295 -11.60 -11.97 20.26
CA ARG A 295 -11.88 -12.47 21.61
C ARG A 295 -11.15 -13.78 21.90
N ILE A 296 -11.12 -14.73 20.96
CA ILE A 296 -10.42 -16.00 21.12
C ILE A 296 -8.91 -15.76 21.27
N LEU A 297 -8.36 -14.83 20.50
CA LEU A 297 -6.95 -14.42 20.60
C LEU A 297 -6.65 -13.76 21.94
N GLY A 298 -7.51 -12.86 22.42
CA GLY A 298 -7.38 -12.27 23.76
C GLY A 298 -7.39 -13.32 24.89
N PHE A 299 -8.14 -14.43 24.73
CA PHE A 299 -8.06 -15.56 25.67
C PHE A 299 -6.71 -16.28 25.59
N LEU A 300 -6.10 -16.39 24.40
CA LEU A 300 -4.76 -16.97 24.26
C LEU A 300 -3.67 -16.10 24.92
N GLU A 301 -3.83 -14.77 24.97
CA GLU A 301 -2.88 -13.87 25.65
C GLU A 301 -2.76 -14.15 27.15
N ALA A 302 -3.80 -14.72 27.81
CA ALA A 302 -3.76 -15.08 29.22
C ALA A 302 -2.60 -16.06 29.54
N ARG A 303 -2.15 -16.86 28.57
CA ARG A 303 -0.99 -17.78 28.71
C ARG A 303 0.36 -17.06 28.83
N GLN A 304 0.43 -15.74 28.54
CA GLN A 304 1.66 -14.95 28.76
C GLN A 304 1.96 -14.78 30.25
N ASN A 305 0.94 -14.91 31.12
CA ASN A 305 1.13 -14.94 32.57
C ASN A 305 1.68 -16.30 32.99
N GLU A 306 2.86 -16.32 33.57
CA GLU A 306 3.55 -17.58 33.95
C GLU A 306 2.77 -18.40 35.00
N VAL A 307 2.14 -17.73 35.97
CA VAL A 307 1.33 -18.39 37.01
C VAL A 307 0.09 -19.04 36.38
N PHE A 308 -0.58 -18.31 35.51
CA PHE A 308 -1.73 -18.85 34.77
C PHE A 308 -1.33 -20.06 33.93
N ARG A 309 -0.23 -19.96 33.19
CA ARG A 309 0.29 -21.04 32.33
C ARG A 309 0.68 -22.29 33.12
N ALA A 310 1.27 -22.09 34.32
CA ALA A 310 1.75 -23.21 35.13
C ALA A 310 0.62 -23.96 35.87
N PHE A 311 -0.37 -23.23 36.37
CA PHE A 311 -1.37 -23.82 37.30
C PHE A 311 -2.79 -23.81 36.73
N VAL A 312 -3.26 -22.70 36.21
CA VAL A 312 -4.66 -22.52 35.78
C VAL A 312 -4.89 -23.10 34.39
N GLY A 313 -3.97 -22.83 33.48
CA GLY A 313 -4.08 -23.24 32.07
C GLY A 313 -4.25 -24.76 31.89
N PRO A 314 -3.40 -25.62 32.50
CA PRO A 314 -3.55 -27.05 32.42
C PRO A 314 -4.83 -27.57 33.06
N LEU A 315 -5.23 -27.00 34.21
CA LEU A 315 -6.45 -27.40 34.95
C LEU A 315 -7.72 -27.12 34.12
N LEU A 316 -7.74 -26.05 33.34
CA LEU A 316 -8.86 -25.66 32.48
C LEU A 316 -8.75 -26.19 31.04
N LEU A 317 -7.68 -26.93 30.70
CA LEU A 317 -7.35 -27.33 29.32
C LEU A 317 -7.42 -26.10 28.39
N TRP A 318 -6.92 -24.94 28.88
CA TRP A 318 -7.12 -23.61 28.29
C TRP A 318 -6.65 -23.51 26.85
N ASP A 319 -5.40 -23.91 26.60
CA ASP A 319 -4.80 -23.86 25.27
C ASP A 319 -5.56 -24.75 24.27
N LEU A 320 -6.00 -25.94 24.72
CA LEU A 320 -6.77 -26.86 23.88
C LEU A 320 -8.14 -26.27 23.54
N ASN A 321 -8.85 -25.70 24.51
CA ASN A 321 -10.13 -25.03 24.27
C ASN A 321 -9.99 -23.83 23.32
N CYS A 322 -8.98 -22.97 23.51
CA CYS A 322 -8.72 -21.85 22.63
C CYS A 322 -8.46 -22.31 21.18
N VAL A 323 -7.65 -23.36 20.98
CA VAL A 323 -7.37 -23.88 19.64
C VAL A 323 -8.61 -24.52 19.01
N LEU A 324 -9.44 -25.22 19.80
CA LEU A 324 -10.73 -25.76 19.29
C LEU A 324 -11.67 -24.62 18.84
N PHE A 325 -11.70 -23.48 19.56
CA PHE A 325 -12.47 -22.30 19.14
C PHE A 325 -11.88 -21.66 17.87
N LEU A 326 -10.55 -21.58 17.74
CA LEU A 326 -9.89 -21.10 16.53
C LEU A 326 -10.22 -21.99 15.33
N GLU A 327 -10.15 -23.31 15.47
CA GLU A 327 -10.51 -24.25 14.41
C GLU A 327 -11.99 -24.15 14.02
N ALA A 328 -12.89 -24.02 15.00
CA ALA A 328 -14.31 -23.81 14.74
C ALA A 328 -14.55 -22.48 13.99
N TRP A 329 -13.83 -21.42 14.32
CA TRP A 329 -13.88 -20.15 13.59
C TRP A 329 -13.35 -20.33 12.16
N ARG A 330 -12.21 -20.99 12.00
CA ARG A 330 -11.59 -21.23 10.70
C ARG A 330 -12.51 -21.99 9.74
N LEU A 331 -13.13 -23.06 10.21
CA LEU A 331 -14.09 -23.85 9.42
C LEU A 331 -15.32 -23.03 9.01
N ARG A 332 -15.76 -22.11 9.88
CA ARG A 332 -16.95 -21.28 9.63
C ARG A 332 -16.65 -20.06 8.77
N ALA A 333 -15.52 -19.40 8.97
CA ALA A 333 -15.24 -18.07 8.44
C ALA A 333 -13.92 -17.96 7.66
N GLY A 334 -13.02 -18.94 7.75
CA GLY A 334 -11.65 -18.86 7.21
C GLY A 334 -11.60 -18.56 5.71
N ALA A 335 -12.39 -19.26 4.90
CA ALA A 335 -12.44 -19.04 3.45
C ALA A 335 -12.93 -17.64 3.03
N ARG A 336 -13.56 -16.90 3.95
CA ARG A 336 -14.07 -15.53 3.72
C ARG A 336 -13.08 -14.46 4.13
N ALA A 337 -12.03 -14.80 4.86
CA ALA A 337 -11.05 -13.83 5.38
C ALA A 337 -10.34 -13.07 4.26
N ARG A 338 -9.95 -13.74 3.17
CA ARG A 338 -9.30 -13.11 2.01
C ARG A 338 -10.20 -12.07 1.32
N PRO A 339 -11.44 -12.38 0.90
CA PRO A 339 -12.37 -11.40 0.38
C PRO A 339 -12.57 -10.16 1.27
N TRP A 340 -12.59 -10.33 2.60
CA TRP A 340 -12.72 -9.22 3.53
C TRP A 340 -11.49 -8.31 3.52
N LEU A 341 -10.29 -8.90 3.58
CA LEU A 341 -9.05 -8.13 3.56
C LEU A 341 -8.83 -7.45 2.20
N GLU A 342 -9.19 -8.10 1.10
CA GLU A 342 -9.15 -7.49 -0.23
C GLU A 342 -10.13 -6.31 -0.34
N ALA A 343 -11.34 -6.42 0.22
CA ALA A 343 -12.30 -5.32 0.25
C ALA A 343 -11.74 -4.11 1.03
N LEU A 344 -11.10 -4.35 2.19
CA LEU A 344 -10.40 -3.30 2.94
C LEU A 344 -9.26 -2.70 2.12
N GLY A 345 -8.44 -3.53 1.47
CA GLY A 345 -7.34 -3.08 0.62
C GLY A 345 -7.83 -2.16 -0.50
N HIS A 346 -9.00 -2.44 -1.11
CA HIS A 346 -9.61 -1.56 -2.10
C HIS A 346 -9.98 -0.20 -1.52
N VAL A 347 -10.61 -0.17 -0.34
CA VAL A 347 -10.96 1.09 0.33
C VAL A 347 -9.73 1.91 0.69
N GLU A 348 -8.66 1.29 1.22
CA GLU A 348 -7.41 1.99 1.56
C GLU A 348 -6.68 2.53 0.33
N ALA A 349 -6.56 1.74 -0.74
CA ALA A 349 -5.93 2.19 -1.98
C ALA A 349 -6.71 3.35 -2.62
N LEU A 350 -8.04 3.28 -2.64
CA LEU A 350 -8.91 4.38 -3.11
C LEU A 350 -8.80 5.60 -2.19
N ALA A 351 -8.74 5.43 -0.87
CA ALA A 351 -8.56 6.52 0.09
C ALA A 351 -7.21 7.24 -0.10
N SER A 352 -6.14 6.52 -0.49
CA SER A 352 -4.85 7.10 -0.85
C SER A 352 -4.97 8.04 -2.05
N LEU A 353 -5.59 7.58 -3.15
CA LEU A 353 -5.86 8.40 -4.33
C LEU A 353 -6.80 9.57 -4.02
N SER A 354 -7.76 9.36 -3.13
CA SER A 354 -8.72 10.38 -2.70
C SER A 354 -8.07 11.47 -1.85
N GLY A 355 -7.04 11.13 -1.07
CA GLY A 355 -6.21 12.11 -0.37
C GLY A 355 -5.53 13.06 -1.34
N PHE A 356 -4.89 12.52 -2.34
CA PHE A 356 -4.26 13.29 -3.40
C PHE A 356 -5.26 14.17 -4.17
N ALA A 357 -6.44 13.64 -4.49
CA ALA A 357 -7.51 14.39 -5.16
C ALA A 357 -8.03 15.55 -4.29
N PHE A 358 -8.22 15.34 -3.00
CA PHE A 358 -8.68 16.37 -2.07
C PHE A 358 -7.66 17.50 -1.88
N GLU A 359 -6.39 17.17 -1.82
CA GLU A 359 -5.29 18.12 -1.62
C GLU A 359 -4.93 18.91 -2.89
N ARG A 360 -5.40 18.45 -4.07
CA ARG A 360 -5.13 19.06 -5.38
C ARG A 360 -6.43 19.28 -6.17
N PRO A 361 -7.29 20.19 -5.71
CA PRO A 361 -8.60 20.43 -6.35
C PRO A 361 -8.51 21.01 -7.76
N ASP A 362 -7.36 21.57 -8.14
CA ASP A 362 -7.03 22.09 -9.46
C ASP A 362 -6.62 21.00 -10.47
N HIS A 363 -6.38 19.78 -10.00
CA HIS A 363 -6.07 18.64 -10.86
C HIS A 363 -7.34 18.05 -11.49
N ALA A 364 -7.33 17.89 -12.81
CA ALA A 364 -8.49 17.35 -13.52
C ALA A 364 -8.57 15.82 -13.45
N PHE A 365 -9.77 15.29 -13.22
CA PHE A 365 -10.03 13.87 -13.50
C PHE A 365 -10.05 13.63 -15.00
N PRO A 366 -9.25 12.65 -15.49
CA PRO A 366 -9.15 12.40 -16.92
C PRO A 366 -10.48 11.95 -17.55
N GLU A 367 -10.74 12.46 -18.76
CA GLU A 367 -11.78 11.92 -19.64
C GLU A 367 -11.28 10.64 -20.31
N LEU A 368 -12.10 9.58 -20.27
CA LEU A 368 -11.73 8.28 -20.82
C LEU A 368 -12.29 8.14 -22.24
N ALA A 369 -11.40 8.24 -23.23
CA ALA A 369 -11.75 8.13 -24.64
C ALA A 369 -11.84 6.65 -25.08
N PRO A 370 -12.75 6.31 -26.00
CA PRO A 370 -12.85 4.95 -26.56
C PRO A 370 -11.67 4.62 -27.49
N SER A 371 -11.07 5.62 -28.10
CA SER A 371 -9.90 5.48 -29.00
C SER A 371 -8.61 5.85 -28.30
N PRO A 372 -7.50 5.19 -28.58
CA PRO A 372 -6.20 5.53 -28.02
C PRO A 372 -5.79 6.96 -28.37
N CYS A 373 -5.59 7.76 -27.33
CA CYS A 373 -5.12 9.16 -27.41
C CYS A 373 -4.51 9.56 -26.07
N PHE A 374 -3.74 10.64 -26.09
CA PHE A 374 -3.25 11.37 -24.92
C PHE A 374 -3.24 12.86 -25.23
N VAL A 375 -4.26 13.57 -24.77
CA VAL A 375 -4.42 15.01 -25.01
C VAL A 375 -4.53 15.72 -23.69
N ALA A 376 -3.59 16.57 -23.37
CA ALA A 376 -3.50 17.27 -22.10
C ALA A 376 -3.38 18.78 -22.27
N SER A 377 -4.12 19.53 -21.49
CA SER A 377 -3.98 20.99 -21.35
C SER A 377 -3.32 21.30 -20.00
N SER A 378 -2.32 22.18 -20.03
CA SER A 378 -1.54 22.58 -18.85
C SER A 378 -1.00 21.37 -18.05
N LEU A 379 -0.38 20.43 -18.74
CA LEU A 379 0.23 19.24 -18.16
C LEU A 379 1.47 19.60 -17.33
N GLY A 380 1.47 19.27 -16.06
CA GLY A 380 2.60 19.44 -15.15
C GLY A 380 3.13 18.11 -14.60
N HIS A 381 4.29 18.14 -13.99
CA HIS A 381 4.85 16.97 -13.33
C HIS A 381 4.44 16.93 -11.85
N PRO A 382 3.71 15.90 -11.36
CA PRO A 382 3.15 15.91 -10.01
C PRO A 382 4.20 15.87 -8.89
N LEU A 383 5.40 15.35 -9.17
CA LEU A 383 6.52 15.29 -8.21
C LEU A 383 7.31 16.61 -8.12
N ILE A 384 7.03 17.60 -8.98
CA ILE A 384 7.63 18.92 -8.91
C ILE A 384 6.71 19.85 -8.11
N ALA A 385 7.28 20.59 -7.16
CA ALA A 385 6.53 21.54 -6.34
C ALA A 385 5.81 22.57 -7.21
N GLU A 386 4.59 22.95 -6.84
CA GLU A 386 3.69 23.79 -7.63
C GLU A 386 4.34 25.11 -8.09
N GLY A 387 5.02 25.84 -7.19
CA GLY A 387 5.70 27.10 -7.52
C GLY A 387 6.91 26.99 -8.45
N LYS A 388 7.39 25.75 -8.74
CA LYS A 388 8.52 25.48 -9.66
C LYS A 388 8.08 24.77 -10.93
N ARG A 389 6.84 24.36 -11.01
CA ARG A 389 6.28 23.56 -12.10
C ARG A 389 5.88 24.48 -13.25
N VAL A 390 6.36 24.18 -14.46
CA VAL A 390 5.87 24.80 -15.68
C VAL A 390 4.99 23.80 -16.42
N ALA A 391 3.78 24.21 -16.74
CA ALA A 391 2.81 23.37 -17.42
C ALA A 391 2.85 23.60 -18.95
N ASN A 392 2.64 22.51 -19.71
CA ASN A 392 2.66 22.52 -21.16
C ASN A 392 1.44 21.77 -21.74
N ASP A 393 1.02 22.15 -22.94
CA ASP A 393 -0.02 21.45 -23.67
C ASP A 393 0.61 20.34 -24.53
N VAL A 394 -0.06 19.17 -24.56
CA VAL A 394 0.41 18.01 -25.34
C VAL A 394 -0.79 17.39 -26.06
N ALA A 395 -0.64 17.11 -27.36
CA ALA A 395 -1.68 16.49 -28.15
C ALA A 395 -1.15 15.29 -28.96
N LEU A 396 -1.59 14.08 -28.57
CA LEU A 396 -1.49 12.83 -29.31
C LEU A 396 -2.93 12.30 -29.46
N ASP A 397 -3.64 12.81 -30.46
CA ASP A 397 -5.10 12.70 -30.60
C ASP A 397 -5.57 11.39 -31.25
N ALA A 398 -4.65 10.57 -31.76
CA ALA A 398 -4.98 9.32 -32.42
C ALA A 398 -3.82 8.30 -32.36
N ARG A 399 -4.11 7.06 -32.75
CA ARG A 399 -3.09 6.04 -32.99
C ARG A 399 -2.07 6.50 -34.03
N GLY A 400 -0.81 6.07 -33.86
CA GLY A 400 0.26 6.39 -34.78
C GLY A 400 0.68 7.87 -34.75
N ARG A 401 0.46 8.57 -33.66
CA ARG A 401 0.91 9.94 -33.43
C ARG A 401 2.17 9.98 -32.57
N ALA A 402 3.16 10.76 -32.98
CA ALA A 402 4.37 10.96 -32.19
C ALA A 402 4.80 12.42 -32.11
N LEU A 403 5.37 12.81 -30.97
CA LEU A 403 6.08 14.06 -30.79
C LEU A 403 7.59 13.81 -30.85
N ILE A 404 8.30 14.61 -31.62
CA ILE A 404 9.75 14.72 -31.55
C ILE A 404 10.07 15.99 -30.76
N VAL A 405 10.66 15.79 -29.58
CA VAL A 405 10.95 16.86 -28.63
C VAL A 405 12.43 17.22 -28.72
N THR A 406 12.75 18.37 -29.28
CA THR A 406 14.13 18.85 -29.42
C THR A 406 14.46 19.95 -28.43
N GLY A 407 15.74 20.22 -28.23
CA GLY A 407 16.27 21.25 -27.32
C GLY A 407 17.57 20.82 -26.67
N SER A 408 18.23 21.75 -25.98
CA SER A 408 19.48 21.46 -25.26
C SER A 408 19.29 20.57 -24.03
N ASN A 409 20.39 20.12 -23.46
CA ASN A 409 20.34 19.45 -22.16
C ASN A 409 19.85 20.44 -21.09
N MET A 410 19.11 19.96 -20.09
CA MET A 410 18.45 20.72 -19.02
C MET A 410 17.25 21.60 -19.48
N SER A 411 16.88 21.62 -20.76
CA SER A 411 15.76 22.43 -21.26
C SER A 411 14.36 21.94 -20.84
N GLY A 412 14.23 20.73 -20.29
CA GLY A 412 12.96 20.18 -19.81
C GLY A 412 12.40 19.01 -20.64
N LYS A 413 13.11 18.52 -21.67
CA LYS A 413 12.68 17.39 -22.52
C LYS A 413 12.29 16.15 -21.73
N SER A 414 13.22 15.60 -20.93
CA SER A 414 12.99 14.42 -20.09
C SER A 414 11.90 14.63 -19.04
N THR A 415 11.79 15.86 -18.51
CA THR A 415 10.75 16.23 -17.56
C THR A 415 9.37 16.19 -18.20
N LEU A 416 9.22 16.64 -19.45
CA LEU A 416 7.96 16.56 -20.19
C LEU A 416 7.56 15.09 -20.42
N LEU A 417 8.48 14.25 -20.91
CA LEU A 417 8.20 12.84 -21.12
C LEU A 417 7.78 12.16 -19.82
N ARG A 418 8.48 12.41 -18.72
CA ARG A 418 8.09 11.90 -17.39
C ARG A 418 6.74 12.44 -16.95
N ALA A 419 6.43 13.72 -17.18
CA ALA A 419 5.12 14.26 -16.85
C ALA A 419 4.01 13.54 -17.63
N MET A 420 4.21 13.26 -18.93
CA MET A 420 3.27 12.48 -19.73
C MET A 420 3.07 11.08 -19.13
N GLY A 421 4.17 10.37 -18.81
CA GLY A 421 4.12 9.01 -18.27
C GLY A 421 3.46 8.93 -16.91
N VAL A 422 3.85 9.78 -15.97
CA VAL A 422 3.30 9.77 -14.59
C VAL A 422 1.82 10.15 -14.60
N ASN A 423 1.38 11.11 -15.42
CA ASN A 423 -0.03 11.45 -15.54
C ASN A 423 -0.85 10.35 -16.24
N ALA A 424 -0.27 9.62 -17.18
CA ALA A 424 -0.93 8.43 -17.74
C ALA A 424 -1.13 7.33 -16.66
N ILE A 425 -0.13 7.13 -15.78
CA ILE A 425 -0.26 6.20 -14.65
C ILE A 425 -1.38 6.64 -13.70
N LEU A 426 -1.40 7.92 -13.29
CA LEU A 426 -2.44 8.49 -12.43
C LEU A 426 -3.82 8.31 -13.04
N ALA A 427 -3.97 8.66 -14.33
CA ALA A 427 -5.21 8.56 -15.07
C ALA A 427 -5.75 7.12 -15.08
N LEU A 428 -4.91 6.15 -15.44
CA LEU A 428 -5.29 4.74 -15.53
C LEU A 428 -5.47 4.08 -14.15
N ALA A 429 -4.88 4.63 -13.11
CA ALA A 429 -5.17 4.24 -11.72
C ALA A 429 -6.50 4.79 -11.20
N GLY A 430 -7.12 5.78 -11.88
CA GLY A 430 -8.37 6.42 -11.47
C GLY A 430 -8.18 7.68 -10.62
N ALA A 431 -6.95 8.22 -10.55
CA ALA A 431 -6.61 9.46 -9.85
C ALA A 431 -6.75 10.69 -10.77
N PRO A 432 -6.87 11.92 -10.21
CA PRO A 432 -6.75 13.13 -11.01
C PRO A 432 -5.33 13.29 -11.55
N ALA A 433 -5.23 13.85 -12.75
CA ALA A 433 -3.97 14.17 -13.41
C ALA A 433 -3.51 15.58 -13.04
N CYS A 434 -2.20 15.79 -12.95
CA CYS A 434 -1.60 17.10 -12.78
C CYS A 434 -1.71 17.91 -14.10
N ALA A 435 -2.94 18.28 -14.45
CA ALA A 435 -3.31 19.00 -15.66
C ALA A 435 -4.63 19.73 -15.43
N LYS A 436 -4.91 20.78 -16.23
CA LYS A 436 -6.24 21.41 -16.26
C LYS A 436 -7.27 20.55 -16.99
N GLY A 437 -6.83 19.74 -17.93
CA GLY A 437 -7.63 18.76 -18.65
C GLY A 437 -6.73 17.65 -19.19
N LEU A 438 -7.22 16.40 -19.16
CA LEU A 438 -6.57 15.25 -19.78
C LEU A 438 -7.63 14.34 -20.38
N THR A 439 -7.50 14.05 -21.66
CA THR A 439 -8.25 13.00 -22.35
C THR A 439 -7.29 11.86 -22.67
N ILE A 440 -7.60 10.65 -22.23
CA ILE A 440 -6.73 9.48 -22.39
C ILE A 440 -7.55 8.27 -22.88
N GLY A 441 -6.97 7.54 -23.83
CA GLY A 441 -7.51 6.25 -24.27
C GLY A 441 -6.93 5.06 -23.52
N ASP A 442 -7.27 3.84 -23.96
CA ASP A 442 -6.68 2.61 -23.42
C ASP A 442 -5.23 2.45 -23.91
N LEU A 443 -4.28 2.76 -23.03
CA LEU A 443 -2.86 2.83 -23.33
C LEU A 443 -2.05 1.81 -22.54
N ARG A 444 -1.02 1.27 -23.18
CA ARG A 444 0.00 0.43 -22.55
C ARG A 444 1.33 1.20 -22.54
N LEU A 445 1.67 1.75 -21.38
CA LEU A 445 2.85 2.58 -21.20
C LEU A 445 4.15 1.75 -21.25
N VAL A 446 5.15 2.27 -21.96
CA VAL A 446 6.51 1.74 -22.00
C VAL A 446 7.50 2.87 -22.16
N THR A 447 8.65 2.78 -21.50
CA THR A 447 9.66 3.85 -21.52
C THR A 447 11.06 3.31 -21.80
N SER A 448 11.94 4.17 -22.32
CA SER A 448 13.38 4.00 -22.33
C SER A 448 14.01 5.35 -22.06
N MET A 449 14.30 5.65 -20.78
CA MET A 449 14.80 6.95 -20.34
C MET A 449 16.08 6.86 -19.49
N ARG A 450 16.25 5.77 -18.77
CA ARG A 450 17.43 5.52 -17.94
C ARG A 450 17.93 4.14 -18.26
N VAL A 451 19.14 4.04 -18.74
CA VAL A 451 19.83 2.76 -18.87
C VAL A 451 20.92 2.75 -17.83
N SER A 452 20.85 1.83 -16.88
CA SER A 452 21.90 1.64 -15.88
C SER A 452 22.90 0.64 -16.40
N ASP A 453 24.19 0.97 -16.25
CA ASP A 453 25.26 -0.02 -16.41
C ASP A 453 25.14 -1.07 -15.32
N SER A 454 25.05 -2.34 -15.71
CA SER A 454 25.22 -3.46 -14.79
C SER A 454 26.65 -4.01 -14.98
N LEU A 455 27.57 -3.51 -14.17
CA LEU A 455 28.94 -4.05 -14.13
C LEU A 455 28.96 -5.53 -13.71
N GLU A 456 27.94 -5.97 -12.95
CA GLU A 456 27.81 -7.36 -12.50
C GLU A 456 27.43 -8.31 -13.65
N GLU A 457 26.64 -7.84 -14.63
CA GLU A 457 26.20 -8.67 -15.76
C GLU A 457 27.15 -8.61 -16.97
N GLY A 458 28.18 -7.74 -16.93
CA GLY A 458 29.14 -7.57 -18.04
C GLY A 458 28.50 -7.07 -19.35
N VAL A 459 27.29 -6.52 -19.28
CA VAL A 459 26.53 -6.03 -20.44
C VAL A 459 26.87 -4.56 -20.68
N SER A 460 27.30 -4.24 -21.90
CA SER A 460 27.57 -2.87 -22.28
C SER A 460 26.26 -2.05 -22.24
N HIS A 461 26.35 -0.79 -21.76
CA HIS A 461 25.25 0.18 -21.71
C HIS A 461 24.44 0.21 -23.01
N PHE A 462 25.12 0.22 -24.16
CA PHE A 462 24.50 0.23 -25.47
C PHE A 462 23.67 -1.05 -25.75
N TYR A 463 24.15 -2.22 -25.33
CA TYR A 463 23.40 -3.47 -25.52
C TYR A 463 22.17 -3.55 -24.63
N ALA A 464 22.25 -3.07 -23.39
CA ALA A 464 21.10 -2.97 -22.49
C ALA A 464 20.03 -2.01 -23.06
N GLU A 465 20.46 -0.87 -23.63
CA GLU A 465 19.58 0.05 -24.34
C GLU A 465 18.88 -0.59 -25.54
N LEU A 466 19.62 -1.34 -26.35
CA LEU A 466 19.07 -2.09 -27.50
C LEU A 466 18.03 -3.12 -27.05
N GLN A 467 18.29 -3.86 -25.97
CA GLN A 467 17.30 -4.80 -25.41
C GLN A 467 16.02 -4.08 -24.96
N ARG A 468 16.16 -2.91 -24.35
CA ARG A 468 15.03 -2.08 -23.93
C ARG A 468 14.21 -1.59 -25.12
N LEU A 469 14.87 -1.03 -26.14
CA LEU A 469 14.23 -0.61 -27.38
C LEU A 469 13.56 -1.79 -28.13
N LYS A 470 14.21 -2.95 -28.15
CA LYS A 470 13.62 -4.19 -28.69
C LYS A 470 12.32 -4.54 -27.97
N MET A 471 12.30 -4.48 -26.62
CA MET A 471 11.08 -4.71 -25.84
C MET A 471 9.95 -3.75 -26.25
N VAL A 472 10.26 -2.46 -26.44
CA VAL A 472 9.26 -1.45 -26.89
C VAL A 472 8.68 -1.84 -28.23
N ILE A 473 9.53 -2.20 -29.20
CA ILE A 473 9.12 -2.61 -30.56
C ILE A 473 8.30 -3.90 -30.53
N ASP A 474 8.74 -4.91 -29.76
CA ASP A 474 8.03 -6.19 -29.66
C ASP A 474 6.64 -6.00 -29.02
N MET A 475 6.51 -5.10 -28.03
CA MET A 475 5.22 -4.73 -27.46
C MET A 475 4.31 -4.06 -28.51
N ALA A 476 4.85 -3.18 -29.37
CA ALA A 476 4.09 -2.55 -30.44
C ALA A 476 3.67 -3.56 -31.53
N ARG A 477 4.53 -4.51 -31.88
CA ARG A 477 4.23 -5.61 -32.82
C ARG A 477 3.15 -6.56 -32.29
N GLY A 478 3.14 -6.82 -31.00
CA GLY A 478 2.13 -7.66 -30.34
C GLY A 478 0.76 -6.98 -30.17
N SER A 479 0.65 -5.68 -30.47
CA SER A 479 -0.59 -4.94 -30.34
C SER A 479 -1.42 -5.06 -31.63
N SER A 480 -2.51 -5.82 -31.61
CA SER A 480 -3.48 -5.93 -32.71
C SER A 480 -4.45 -4.73 -32.71
N SER A 481 -5.21 -4.55 -33.81
CA SER A 481 -6.13 -3.42 -33.99
C SER A 481 -7.22 -3.27 -32.93
N GLY A 482 -7.48 -4.29 -32.12
CA GLY A 482 -8.44 -4.26 -31.00
C GLY A 482 -7.80 -4.21 -29.61
N SER A 483 -6.46 -4.22 -29.51
CA SER A 483 -5.74 -4.21 -28.23
C SER A 483 -5.34 -2.80 -27.78
N ARG A 484 -4.92 -2.69 -26.52
CA ARG A 484 -4.35 -1.46 -25.95
C ARG A 484 -3.20 -0.95 -26.81
N ALA A 485 -3.25 0.34 -27.20
CA ALA A 485 -2.16 0.93 -27.97
C ALA A 485 -0.93 1.15 -27.09
N VAL A 486 0.25 0.90 -27.65
CA VAL A 486 1.50 1.23 -26.95
C VAL A 486 1.68 2.74 -26.87
N PHE A 487 1.91 3.24 -25.66
CA PHE A 487 2.29 4.60 -25.36
C PHE A 487 3.77 4.63 -25.01
N PHE A 488 4.59 5.02 -25.96
CA PHE A 488 6.06 5.00 -25.81
C PHE A 488 6.61 6.37 -25.41
N LEU A 489 7.58 6.39 -24.51
CA LEU A 489 8.31 7.58 -24.10
C LEU A 489 9.81 7.26 -24.12
N LEU A 490 10.50 7.80 -25.10
CA LEU A 490 11.91 7.48 -25.36
C LEU A 490 12.76 8.74 -25.19
N ASP A 491 13.74 8.68 -24.30
CA ASP A 491 14.61 9.82 -23.99
C ASP A 491 16.01 9.56 -24.53
N GLU A 492 16.45 10.39 -25.49
CA GLU A 492 17.79 10.41 -26.06
C GLU A 492 18.33 9.02 -26.44
N ILE A 493 17.63 8.30 -27.31
CA ILE A 493 17.92 6.90 -27.67
C ILE A 493 19.20 6.72 -28.49
N LEU A 494 19.83 5.56 -28.34
CA LEU A 494 21.02 5.08 -29.07
C LEU A 494 22.28 5.92 -28.80
N HIS A 495 22.49 6.34 -27.53
CA HIS A 495 23.66 7.12 -27.13
C HIS A 495 25.01 6.42 -27.31
N GLY A 496 25.04 5.10 -27.31
CA GLY A 496 26.27 4.31 -27.35
C GLY A 496 26.90 4.11 -28.73
N THR A 497 26.39 4.79 -29.80
CA THR A 497 26.92 4.65 -31.16
C THR A 497 27.24 6.03 -31.80
N ASN A 498 27.84 6.00 -33.01
CA ASN A 498 28.16 7.23 -33.74
C ASN A 498 26.91 7.96 -34.20
N SER A 499 27.03 9.29 -34.45
CA SER A 499 25.90 10.16 -34.74
C SER A 499 25.10 9.73 -35.97
N ARG A 500 25.75 9.19 -37.01
CA ARG A 500 25.08 8.75 -38.25
C ARG A 500 24.23 7.49 -38.02
N GLU A 501 24.78 6.51 -37.34
CA GLU A 501 24.05 5.25 -37.02
C GLU A 501 22.91 5.53 -36.04
N ARG A 502 23.13 6.42 -35.04
CA ARG A 502 22.11 6.88 -34.11
C ARG A 502 20.91 7.48 -34.84
N LEU A 503 21.14 8.40 -35.76
CA LEU A 503 20.08 9.05 -36.52
C LEU A 503 19.29 8.05 -37.37
N ILE A 504 19.99 7.13 -38.07
CA ILE A 504 19.34 6.09 -38.89
C ILE A 504 18.51 5.16 -38.02
N GLY A 505 19.06 4.72 -36.89
CA GLY A 505 18.38 3.81 -35.96
C GLY A 505 17.16 4.46 -35.29
N ALA A 506 17.31 5.69 -34.81
CA ALA A 506 16.23 6.43 -34.19
C ALA A 506 15.05 6.68 -35.16
N ARG A 507 15.35 7.10 -36.38
CA ARG A 507 14.32 7.27 -37.45
C ARG A 507 13.61 5.95 -37.76
N ALA A 508 14.34 4.85 -37.85
CA ALA A 508 13.76 3.53 -38.11
C ALA A 508 12.84 3.07 -36.98
N ILE A 509 13.24 3.28 -35.72
CA ILE A 509 12.45 2.93 -34.53
C ILE A 509 11.15 3.74 -34.50
N VAL A 510 11.21 5.07 -34.65
CA VAL A 510 10.02 5.93 -34.64
C VAL A 510 9.07 5.55 -35.76
N ARG A 511 9.59 5.33 -36.98
CA ARG A 511 8.79 4.92 -38.14
C ARG A 511 8.08 3.57 -37.90
N GLU A 512 8.78 2.60 -37.33
CA GLU A 512 8.19 1.29 -36.99
C GLU A 512 7.09 1.44 -35.91
N LEU A 513 7.32 2.19 -34.85
CA LEU A 513 6.35 2.40 -33.78
C LEU A 513 5.09 3.11 -34.29
N VAL A 514 5.25 4.22 -35.01
CA VAL A 514 4.15 4.98 -35.60
C VAL A 514 3.38 4.12 -36.61
N GLY A 515 4.08 3.39 -37.48
CA GLY A 515 3.48 2.49 -38.46
C GLY A 515 2.69 1.33 -37.84
N ARG A 516 3.00 0.93 -36.59
CA ARG A 516 2.24 -0.05 -35.80
C ARG A 516 1.06 0.57 -35.02
N GLY A 517 0.82 1.85 -35.18
CA GLY A 517 -0.23 2.55 -34.46
C GLY A 517 0.09 2.83 -32.99
N ALA A 518 1.35 2.74 -32.57
CA ALA A 518 1.80 3.22 -31.28
C ALA A 518 1.79 4.75 -31.26
N LEU A 519 1.53 5.34 -30.10
CA LEU A 519 1.61 6.79 -29.92
C LEU A 519 2.62 7.13 -28.83
N GLY A 520 3.24 8.32 -28.87
CA GLY A 520 4.22 8.65 -27.85
C GLY A 520 5.09 9.85 -28.17
N ALA A 521 6.22 9.95 -27.45
CA ALA A 521 7.18 11.03 -27.64
C ALA A 521 8.62 10.51 -27.60
N VAL A 522 9.46 11.12 -28.40
CA VAL A 522 10.92 10.89 -28.42
C VAL A 522 11.63 12.20 -28.18
N SER A 523 12.50 12.27 -27.18
CA SER A 523 13.39 13.40 -27.00
C SER A 523 14.71 13.16 -27.73
N THR A 524 15.28 14.21 -28.28
CA THR A 524 16.58 14.16 -28.94
C THR A 524 17.23 15.53 -29.01
N HIS A 525 18.55 15.57 -29.10
CA HIS A 525 19.31 16.75 -29.48
C HIS A 525 19.74 16.73 -30.96
N ASP A 526 19.44 15.64 -31.69
CA ASP A 526 19.76 15.49 -33.11
C ASP A 526 18.60 16.03 -33.95
N LEU A 527 18.83 17.17 -34.62
CA LEU A 527 17.80 17.85 -35.44
C LEU A 527 17.43 17.06 -36.69
N GLY A 528 18.31 16.16 -37.18
CA GLY A 528 18.04 15.37 -38.39
C GLY A 528 16.86 14.40 -38.24
N ILE A 529 16.46 14.07 -37.02
CA ILE A 529 15.26 13.23 -36.77
C ILE A 529 13.96 14.00 -37.10
N GLY A 530 14.03 15.35 -37.09
CA GLY A 530 12.89 16.22 -37.37
C GLY A 530 12.34 16.11 -38.78
N ASP A 531 13.14 15.60 -39.74
CA ASP A 531 12.67 15.34 -41.11
C ASP A 531 11.51 14.34 -41.15
N LEU A 532 11.33 13.53 -40.10
CA LEU A 532 10.20 12.60 -40.00
C LEU A 532 8.84 13.27 -40.02
N GLU A 533 8.74 14.55 -39.63
CA GLU A 533 7.49 15.31 -39.73
C GLU A 533 7.02 15.46 -41.17
N SER A 534 7.96 15.72 -42.10
CA SER A 534 7.66 15.83 -43.52
C SER A 534 7.45 14.45 -44.18
N GLU A 535 8.18 13.42 -43.75
CA GLU A 535 8.09 12.07 -44.29
C GLU A 535 6.81 11.34 -43.84
N LEU A 536 6.40 11.54 -42.57
CA LEU A 536 5.21 10.96 -41.96
C LEU A 536 4.16 12.03 -41.73
N ALA A 537 3.82 12.76 -42.78
CA ALA A 537 2.94 13.92 -42.71
C ALA A 537 1.66 13.67 -41.92
N GLY A 538 1.44 14.51 -40.91
CA GLY A 538 0.30 14.42 -40.02
C GLY A 538 0.39 13.32 -38.93
N GLN A 539 1.41 12.47 -38.90
CA GLN A 539 1.61 11.47 -37.85
C GLN A 539 2.65 11.90 -36.82
N VAL A 540 3.67 12.62 -37.26
CA VAL A 540 4.76 13.10 -36.41
C VAL A 540 4.71 14.62 -36.36
N LYS A 541 4.94 15.21 -35.19
CA LYS A 541 5.01 16.65 -34.99
C LYS A 541 6.29 17.01 -34.24
N ASN A 542 7.04 17.99 -34.76
CA ASN A 542 8.19 18.55 -34.09
C ASN A 542 7.78 19.59 -33.06
N VAL A 543 8.35 19.50 -31.88
CA VAL A 543 8.21 20.47 -30.80
C VAL A 543 9.57 20.70 -30.14
N HIS A 544 9.77 21.86 -29.53
CA HIS A 544 11.06 22.16 -28.91
C HIS A 544 10.94 22.99 -27.65
N PHE A 545 11.98 22.90 -26.84
CA PHE A 545 12.27 23.81 -25.74
C PHE A 545 13.42 24.74 -26.15
N GLU A 546 13.28 26.02 -25.82
CA GLU A 546 14.23 27.03 -26.17
C GLU A 546 14.95 27.59 -24.94
N GLU A 547 16.24 27.89 -25.11
CA GLU A 547 17.05 28.54 -24.11
C GLU A 547 16.97 30.06 -24.29
N GLN A 548 16.90 30.77 -23.18
CA GLN A 548 17.00 32.23 -23.17
C GLN A 548 18.32 32.65 -22.54
N VAL A 549 19.01 33.58 -23.17
CA VAL A 549 20.27 34.13 -22.64
C VAL A 549 19.99 35.57 -22.19
N GLU A 550 19.91 35.77 -20.89
CA GLU A 550 19.75 37.07 -20.25
C GLU A 550 21.10 37.53 -19.71
N GLY A 551 21.77 38.45 -20.44
CA GLY A 551 23.11 38.90 -20.11
C GLY A 551 24.14 37.76 -20.23
N GLU A 552 24.81 37.43 -19.12
CA GLU A 552 25.78 36.33 -19.00
C GLU A 552 25.20 35.04 -18.45
N ARG A 553 23.88 34.97 -18.22
CA ARG A 553 23.24 33.78 -17.64
C ARG A 553 22.30 33.14 -18.66
N MET A 554 22.35 31.80 -18.70
CA MET A 554 21.39 30.98 -19.40
C MET A 554 20.20 30.70 -18.48
N THR A 555 19.00 30.97 -18.98
CA THR A 555 17.74 30.69 -18.31
C THR A 555 16.87 29.82 -19.20
N PHE A 556 16.00 29.04 -18.57
CA PHE A 556 15.04 28.16 -19.25
C PHE A 556 13.64 28.54 -18.81
N ASP A 557 12.75 28.80 -19.75
CA ASP A 557 11.35 29.05 -19.44
C ASP A 557 10.51 27.76 -19.38
N TYR A 558 11.09 26.62 -19.79
CA TYR A 558 10.47 25.29 -19.81
C TYR A 558 9.14 25.22 -20.55
N ARG A 559 8.93 26.12 -21.54
CA ARG A 559 7.73 26.17 -22.38
C ARG A 559 7.93 25.45 -23.69
N LEU A 560 7.02 24.52 -23.98
CA LEU A 560 7.00 23.76 -25.22
C LEU A 560 6.53 24.66 -26.38
N ARG A 561 7.26 24.65 -27.49
CA ARG A 561 6.96 25.39 -28.72
C ARG A 561 6.86 24.44 -29.89
N GLU A 562 6.12 24.85 -30.94
CA GLU A 562 6.00 24.09 -32.18
C GLU A 562 7.25 24.25 -33.08
N GLY A 563 7.55 23.22 -33.87
CA GLY A 563 8.67 23.16 -34.80
C GLY A 563 9.99 22.74 -34.17
N LEU A 564 11.07 22.86 -34.95
CA LEU A 564 12.43 22.53 -34.49
C LEU A 564 13.10 23.76 -33.87
N VAL A 565 14.03 23.54 -32.94
CA VAL A 565 14.85 24.59 -32.36
C VAL A 565 15.71 25.23 -33.47
N GLN A 566 15.63 26.57 -33.60
CA GLN A 566 16.30 27.32 -34.70
C GLN A 566 17.69 27.82 -34.30
N SER A 567 18.01 27.94 -33.00
CA SER A 567 19.28 28.45 -32.52
C SER A 567 19.99 27.47 -31.60
N SER A 568 21.23 27.13 -31.93
CA SER A 568 22.14 26.43 -31.01
C SER A 568 22.95 27.49 -30.25
N ASN A 569 22.63 27.70 -28.97
CA ASN A 569 23.37 28.67 -28.12
C ASN A 569 24.69 28.07 -27.55
N ALA A 570 25.06 26.83 -27.91
CA ALA A 570 26.24 26.18 -27.41
C ALA A 570 27.54 26.98 -27.69
N LEU A 571 27.68 27.53 -28.90
CA LEU A 571 28.82 28.38 -29.27
C LEU A 571 28.84 29.71 -28.48
N ARG A 572 27.67 30.27 -28.21
CA ARG A 572 27.52 31.48 -27.40
C ARG A 572 27.87 31.23 -25.94
N LEU A 573 27.50 30.06 -25.42
CA LEU A 573 27.89 29.61 -24.08
C LEU A 573 29.42 29.41 -23.94
N MET A 574 30.04 28.80 -24.94
CA MET A 574 31.51 28.67 -24.95
C MET A 574 32.19 30.02 -24.86
N LYS A 575 31.71 31.03 -25.59
CA LYS A 575 32.20 32.41 -25.48
C LYS A 575 31.96 33.00 -24.09
N LEU A 576 30.81 32.78 -23.48
CA LEU A 576 30.48 33.30 -22.14
C LEU A 576 31.38 32.72 -21.04
N VAL A 577 31.83 31.47 -21.16
CA VAL A 577 32.79 30.82 -20.22
C VAL A 577 34.25 31.14 -20.60
N GLY A 578 34.51 32.01 -21.57
CA GLY A 578 35.87 32.40 -21.96
C GLY A 578 36.54 31.43 -22.91
N ILE A 579 35.79 30.54 -23.58
CA ILE A 579 36.32 29.67 -24.64
C ILE A 579 36.06 30.35 -25.97
N ASP A 580 37.13 30.91 -26.59
CA ASP A 580 37.03 31.47 -27.95
C ASP A 580 36.80 30.34 -28.96
N VAL A 581 35.64 30.37 -29.59
CA VAL A 581 35.28 29.50 -30.69
C VAL A 581 35.32 30.34 -31.96
N LEU A 582 36.24 30.01 -32.84
CA LEU A 582 36.43 30.67 -34.15
C LEU A 582 35.20 30.48 -35.06
#